data_7e3c6a3d8d904ed542c178ce1bef320b
#
_entry.id   7e3c6a3d8d904ed542c178ce1bef320b
#
_cell.length_a   1.000
_cell.length_b   1.000
_cell.length_c   1.000
_cell.angle_alpha   90.00
_cell.angle_beta   90.00
_cell.angle_gamma   90.00
#
_symmetry.space_group_name_H-M   'P 1'
#
loop_
_entity.id
_entity.type
_entity.pdbx_description
1 polymer ?
#
loop_
_entity_poly.entity_id
_entity_poly.type
_entity_poly.pdbx_seq_one_letter_code
_entity_poly.pdbx_strand_id
1 'polypeptide(L)'
;AGIETADALAAVTPDDNINIMACQVAKEIFKVPRVVARIFNPEREHVFHEFGLDTICPTNLTVDVIRSRILGEVGSSHHAICGDSFTFRRENVSKDDDGKKLGSLKVKENSMIFGVLHDNKFVFADPGLKLSTGDVLILASITH
;
A
#
# COMPACT_ATOMS: atom_id res chain seq x y z
N ALA A 1 6.32 18.68 28.46
CA ALA A 1 6.55 17.24 28.53
C ALA A 1 7.58 16.74 27.49
N GLY A 2 8.68 17.49 27.29
CA GLY A 2 9.82 17.01 26.47
C GLY A 2 9.63 17.05 24.95
N ILE A 3 8.60 17.74 24.43
CA ILE A 3 8.34 17.88 22.99
C ILE A 3 9.50 18.55 22.23
N GLU A 4 10.22 19.44 22.91
CA GLU A 4 11.34 20.21 22.35
C GLU A 4 12.54 19.33 21.95
N THR A 5 12.63 18.13 22.51
CA THR A 5 13.69 17.15 22.25
C THR A 5 13.17 15.87 21.61
N ALA A 6 11.91 15.88 21.14
CA ALA A 6 11.29 14.70 20.55
C ALA A 6 11.75 14.50 19.11
N ASP A 7 12.15 13.28 18.75
CA ASP A 7 12.48 12.88 17.38
C ASP A 7 11.25 12.62 16.52
N ALA A 8 10.12 12.29 17.14
CA ALA A 8 8.86 12.03 16.48
C ALA A 8 7.67 12.25 17.40
N LEU A 9 6.49 12.53 16.82
CA LEU A 9 5.22 12.60 17.54
C LEU A 9 4.16 11.85 16.73
N ALA A 10 3.41 10.97 17.41
CA ALA A 10 2.21 10.34 16.87
C ALA A 10 0.99 10.78 17.69
N ALA A 11 0.06 11.49 17.06
CA ALA A 11 -1.20 11.89 17.66
C ALA A 11 -2.29 10.87 17.30
N VAL A 12 -2.72 10.10 18.30
CA VAL A 12 -3.62 8.95 18.13
C VAL A 12 -4.82 8.98 19.08
N THR A 13 -5.30 10.18 19.44
CA THR A 13 -6.51 10.35 20.24
C THR A 13 -7.78 10.01 19.45
N PRO A 14 -8.94 9.80 20.08
CA PRO A 14 -10.19 9.55 19.36
C PRO A 14 -10.70 10.73 18.52
N ASP A 15 -10.15 11.92 18.69
CA ASP A 15 -10.60 13.15 18.01
C ASP A 15 -9.60 13.57 16.93
N ASP A 16 -10.05 13.61 15.67
CA ASP A 16 -9.24 14.00 14.51
C ASP A 16 -8.70 15.43 14.63
N ASN A 17 -9.50 16.37 15.16
CA ASN A 17 -9.06 17.76 15.29
C ASN A 17 -7.95 17.92 16.31
N ILE A 18 -8.05 17.19 17.42
CA ILE A 18 -6.99 17.16 18.45
C ILE A 18 -5.71 16.58 17.85
N ASN A 19 -5.80 15.49 17.08
CA ASN A 19 -4.65 14.86 16.45
C ASN A 19 -3.96 15.81 15.47
N ILE A 20 -4.74 16.46 14.61
CA ILE A 20 -4.20 17.43 13.66
C ILE A 20 -3.56 18.63 14.36
N MET A 21 -4.25 19.22 15.32
CA MET A 21 -3.74 20.38 16.06
C MET A 21 -2.44 20.03 16.78
N ALA A 22 -2.37 18.87 17.43
CA ALA A 22 -1.16 18.42 18.12
C ALA A 22 0.02 18.25 17.14
N CYS A 23 -0.23 17.68 15.96
CA CYS A 23 0.79 17.52 14.92
C CYS A 23 1.24 18.87 14.34
N GLN A 24 0.30 19.78 14.06
CA GLN A 24 0.64 21.12 13.57
C GLN A 24 1.50 21.90 14.59
N VAL A 25 1.11 21.90 15.85
CA VAL A 25 1.88 22.55 16.92
C VAL A 25 3.26 21.92 17.04
N ALA A 26 3.35 20.60 17.05
CA ALA A 26 4.63 19.90 17.13
C ALA A 26 5.54 20.22 15.94
N LYS A 27 5.01 20.24 14.72
CA LYS A 27 5.75 20.49 13.50
C LYS A 27 6.14 21.95 13.37
N GLU A 28 5.17 22.87 13.50
CA GLU A 28 5.38 24.27 13.18
C GLU A 28 6.05 25.07 14.31
N ILE A 29 5.71 24.78 15.55
CA ILE A 29 6.25 25.51 16.73
C ILE A 29 7.50 24.82 17.27
N PHE A 30 7.41 23.51 17.55
CA PHE A 30 8.50 22.77 18.18
C PHE A 30 9.48 22.14 17.18
N LYS A 31 9.18 22.22 15.87
CA LYS A 31 10.03 21.69 14.78
C LYS A 31 10.37 20.20 14.93
N VAL A 32 9.44 19.42 15.49
CA VAL A 32 9.59 17.96 15.56
C VAL A 32 9.72 17.41 14.16
N PRO A 33 10.80 16.65 13.86
CA PRO A 33 11.13 16.28 12.48
C PRO A 33 10.13 15.30 11.84
N ARG A 34 9.47 14.47 12.63
CA ARG A 34 8.50 13.47 12.15
C ARG A 34 7.23 13.56 12.95
N VAL A 35 6.11 13.88 12.31
CA VAL A 35 4.80 13.95 12.93
C VAL A 35 3.79 13.11 12.15
N VAL A 36 2.99 12.31 12.83
CA VAL A 36 1.95 11.47 12.23
C VAL A 36 0.64 11.64 12.99
N ALA A 37 -0.45 11.95 12.26
CA ALA A 37 -1.78 12.07 12.83
C ALA A 37 -2.68 10.90 12.43
N ARG A 38 -3.39 10.31 13.37
CA ARG A 38 -4.47 9.38 13.08
C ARG A 38 -5.74 10.15 12.72
N ILE A 39 -6.36 9.80 11.60
CA ILE A 39 -7.62 10.38 11.12
C ILE A 39 -8.64 9.26 10.96
N PHE A 40 -9.79 9.35 11.62
CA PHE A 40 -10.86 8.36 11.51
C PHE A 40 -11.77 8.61 10.32
N ASN A 41 -11.99 9.89 9.94
CA ASN A 41 -12.83 10.24 8.80
C ASN A 41 -12.01 10.23 7.51
N PRO A 42 -12.25 9.25 6.58
CA PRO A 42 -11.52 9.13 5.32
C PRO A 42 -11.60 10.38 4.42
N GLU A 43 -12.74 11.09 4.44
CA GLU A 43 -12.96 12.28 3.62
C GLU A 43 -12.02 13.44 3.99
N ARG A 44 -11.51 13.43 5.21
CA ARG A 44 -10.62 14.47 5.74
C ARG A 44 -9.14 14.18 5.51
N GLU A 45 -8.78 12.94 5.24
CA GLU A 45 -7.39 12.50 5.12
C GLU A 45 -6.63 13.30 4.06
N HIS A 46 -7.21 13.47 2.86
CA HIS A 46 -6.56 14.18 1.76
C HIS A 46 -6.34 15.68 2.07
N VAL A 47 -7.27 16.33 2.77
CA VAL A 47 -7.16 17.75 3.12
C VAL A 47 -5.94 17.99 4.00
N PHE A 48 -5.70 17.11 4.97
CA PHE A 48 -4.58 17.26 5.89
C PHE A 48 -3.23 16.91 5.26
N HIS A 49 -3.23 16.02 4.28
CA HIS A 49 -2.05 15.76 3.48
C HIS A 49 -1.62 16.99 2.68
N GLU A 50 -2.55 17.79 2.18
CA GLU A 50 -2.25 19.08 1.51
C GLU A 50 -1.58 20.11 2.44
N PHE A 51 -1.83 20.03 3.74
CA PHE A 51 -1.11 20.81 4.76
C PHE A 51 0.28 20.23 5.12
N GLY A 52 0.73 19.23 4.37
CA GLY A 52 2.04 18.61 4.58
C GLY A 52 2.15 17.80 5.88
N LEU A 53 1.04 17.32 6.43
CA LEU A 53 1.02 16.42 7.57
C LEU A 53 0.93 14.98 7.08
N ASP A 54 1.75 14.11 7.65
CA ASP A 54 1.61 12.67 7.46
C ASP A 54 0.38 12.19 8.25
N THR A 55 -0.54 11.53 7.55
CA THR A 55 -1.79 11.03 8.14
C THR A 55 -1.94 9.53 7.89
N ILE A 56 -2.59 8.86 8.83
CA ILE A 56 -2.97 7.46 8.71
C ILE A 56 -4.45 7.33 9.04
N CYS A 57 -5.23 6.81 8.09
CA CYS A 57 -6.64 6.50 8.28
C CYS A 57 -6.84 4.99 8.50
N PRO A 58 -7.05 4.53 9.75
CA PRO A 58 -7.28 3.11 10.03
C PRO A 58 -8.53 2.58 9.32
N THR A 59 -9.54 3.43 9.10
CA THR A 59 -10.76 3.06 8.39
C THR A 59 -10.45 2.62 6.96
N ASN A 60 -9.69 3.43 6.20
CA ASN A 60 -9.29 3.08 4.82
C ASN A 60 -8.47 1.79 4.79
N LEU A 61 -7.47 1.67 5.66
CA LEU A 61 -6.63 0.47 5.75
C LEU A 61 -7.46 -0.79 6.05
N THR A 62 -8.44 -0.67 6.96
CA THR A 62 -9.29 -1.81 7.34
C THR A 62 -10.27 -2.18 6.24
N VAL A 63 -10.87 -1.19 5.58
CA VAL A 63 -11.78 -1.41 4.44
C VAL A 63 -11.10 -2.15 3.32
N ASP A 64 -9.88 -1.76 2.95
CA ASP A 64 -9.11 -2.42 1.89
C ASP A 64 -8.82 -3.89 2.22
N VAL A 65 -8.45 -4.18 3.47
CA VAL A 65 -8.22 -5.55 3.94
C VAL A 65 -9.50 -6.38 3.91
N ILE A 66 -10.61 -5.83 4.41
CA ILE A 66 -11.91 -6.53 4.43
C ILE A 66 -12.38 -6.79 2.99
N ARG A 67 -12.35 -5.77 2.15
CA ARG A 67 -12.74 -5.85 0.74
C ARG A 67 -11.97 -6.96 0.01
N SER A 68 -10.66 -6.96 0.15
CA SER A 68 -9.81 -7.96 -0.51
C SER A 68 -10.16 -9.38 -0.06
N ARG A 69 -10.51 -9.56 1.22
CA ARG A 69 -10.92 -10.86 1.76
C ARG A 69 -12.28 -11.31 1.26
N ILE A 70 -13.25 -10.41 1.18
CA ILE A 70 -14.62 -10.72 0.71
C ILE A 70 -14.61 -11.04 -0.79
N LEU A 71 -13.85 -10.28 -1.58
CA LEU A 71 -13.79 -10.48 -3.03
C LEU A 71 -12.88 -11.65 -3.44
N GLY A 72 -12.22 -12.29 -2.49
CA GLY A 72 -11.23 -13.32 -2.80
C GLY A 72 -10.00 -12.76 -3.54
N GLU A 73 -9.87 -11.44 -3.60
CA GLU A 73 -8.68 -10.75 -4.08
C GLU A 73 -7.59 -10.95 -3.04
N VAL A 74 -6.95 -12.11 -3.08
CA VAL A 74 -5.90 -12.47 -2.12
C VAL A 74 -4.73 -11.52 -2.29
N GLY A 75 -4.76 -10.43 -1.49
CA GLY A 75 -3.58 -9.58 -1.29
C GLY A 75 -3.33 -8.51 -2.35
N SER A 76 -4.29 -7.59 -2.59
CA SER A 76 -3.88 -6.29 -3.09
C SER A 76 -3.29 -5.49 -1.92
N SER A 77 -2.02 -5.16 -1.98
CA SER A 77 -1.39 -4.22 -1.06
C SER A 77 -1.06 -2.94 -1.80
N HIS A 78 -1.46 -1.82 -1.23
CA HIS A 78 -1.14 -0.50 -1.76
C HIS A 78 0.04 0.08 -0.99
N HIS A 79 1.05 0.53 -1.70
CA HIS A 79 2.23 1.15 -1.12
C HIS A 79 2.51 2.46 -1.85
N ALA A 80 2.59 3.56 -1.11
CA ALA A 80 3.08 4.83 -1.66
C ALA A 80 4.61 4.86 -1.59
N ILE A 81 5.27 5.10 -2.73
CA ILE A 81 6.72 5.24 -2.83
C ILE A 81 7.01 6.47 -3.69
N CYS A 82 7.67 7.47 -3.12
CA CYS A 82 8.05 8.71 -3.82
C CYS A 82 6.89 9.48 -4.49
N GLY A 83 5.67 9.37 -3.93
CA GLY A 83 4.49 10.06 -4.47
C GLY A 83 3.65 9.21 -5.44
N ASP A 84 4.16 8.10 -5.93
CA ASP A 84 3.42 7.15 -6.75
C ASP A 84 2.78 6.06 -5.89
N SER A 85 1.60 5.60 -6.30
CA SER A 85 0.91 4.49 -5.64
C SER A 85 1.19 3.17 -6.36
N PHE A 86 1.77 2.22 -5.66
CA PHE A 86 2.03 0.87 -6.15
C PHE A 86 0.99 -0.09 -5.61
N THR A 87 0.39 -0.85 -6.51
CA THR A 87 -0.57 -1.89 -6.16
C THR A 87 -0.02 -3.26 -6.56
N PHE A 88 0.08 -4.17 -5.60
CA PHE A 88 0.36 -5.57 -5.88
C PHE A 88 -0.94 -6.37 -5.93
N ARG A 89 -1.11 -7.18 -6.97
CA ARG A 89 -2.29 -8.00 -7.18
C ARG A 89 -1.89 -9.44 -7.50
N ARG A 90 -2.68 -10.39 -7.04
CA ARG A 90 -2.53 -11.81 -7.36
C ARG A 90 -3.50 -12.20 -8.48
N GLU A 91 -3.03 -13.02 -9.41
CA GLU A 91 -3.82 -13.56 -10.51
C GLU A 91 -3.45 -15.03 -10.71
N ASN A 92 -4.45 -15.90 -10.71
CA ASN A 92 -4.19 -17.32 -10.96
C ASN A 92 -3.82 -17.54 -12.44
N VAL A 93 -2.83 -18.40 -12.67
CA VAL A 93 -2.46 -18.83 -14.02
C VAL A 93 -3.64 -19.56 -14.64
N SER A 94 -4.06 -19.12 -15.83
CA SER A 94 -5.15 -19.76 -16.56
C SER A 94 -4.70 -21.12 -17.11
N LYS A 95 -5.66 -22.02 -17.39
CA LYS A 95 -5.36 -23.30 -18.04
C LYS A 95 -4.75 -23.13 -19.42
N ASP A 96 -5.06 -22.02 -20.11
CA ASP A 96 -4.53 -21.70 -21.43
C ASP A 96 -3.08 -21.25 -21.39
N ASP A 97 -2.57 -20.88 -20.22
CA ASP A 97 -1.19 -20.43 -20.01
C ASP A 97 -0.29 -21.49 -19.39
N ASP A 98 -0.84 -22.69 -19.18
CA ASP A 98 -0.08 -23.85 -18.69
C ASP A 98 1.06 -24.21 -19.64
N GLY A 99 2.25 -24.40 -19.10
CA GLY A 99 3.47 -24.70 -19.86
C GLY A 99 4.07 -23.54 -20.67
N LYS A 100 3.42 -22.37 -20.72
CA LYS A 100 3.99 -21.19 -21.39
C LYS A 100 5.11 -20.58 -20.55
N LYS A 101 6.00 -19.84 -21.22
CA LYS A 101 7.02 -19.04 -20.55
C LYS A 101 6.43 -17.74 -20.03
N LEU A 102 6.85 -17.30 -18.85
CA LEU A 102 6.39 -16.07 -18.23
C LEU A 102 6.55 -14.86 -19.16
N GLY A 103 7.67 -14.76 -19.88
CA GLY A 103 7.93 -13.66 -20.81
C GLY A 103 7.01 -13.62 -22.03
N SER A 104 6.17 -14.64 -22.27
CA SER A 104 5.17 -14.65 -23.36
C SER A 104 3.83 -14.05 -22.92
N LEU A 105 3.61 -13.83 -21.63
CA LEU A 105 2.38 -13.23 -21.13
C LEU A 105 2.33 -11.73 -21.41
N LYS A 106 1.18 -11.27 -21.89
CA LYS A 106 0.90 -9.84 -22.04
C LYS A 106 0.30 -9.30 -20.75
N VAL A 107 0.94 -8.29 -20.18
CA VAL A 107 0.42 -7.52 -19.04
C VAL A 107 -0.14 -6.18 -19.51
N LYS A 108 -1.02 -5.56 -18.71
CA LYS A 108 -1.56 -4.23 -18.99
C LYS A 108 -0.46 -3.17 -18.94
N GLU A 109 -0.70 -2.04 -19.63
CA GLU A 109 0.14 -0.85 -19.47
C GLU A 109 0.28 -0.46 -17.98
N ASN A 110 1.44 0.07 -17.60
CA ASN A 110 1.78 0.43 -16.23
C ASN A 110 1.74 -0.75 -15.23
N SER A 111 1.87 -1.98 -15.74
CA SER A 111 1.93 -3.18 -14.89
C SER A 111 3.07 -4.09 -15.32
N MET A 112 3.61 -4.81 -14.35
CA MET A 112 4.63 -5.83 -14.58
C MET A 112 4.37 -7.07 -13.74
N ILE A 113 4.87 -8.22 -14.18
CA ILE A 113 4.87 -9.41 -13.34
C ILE A 113 6.07 -9.29 -12.41
N PHE A 114 5.80 -9.19 -11.10
CA PHE A 114 6.82 -9.08 -10.07
C PHE A 114 7.40 -10.44 -9.70
N GLY A 115 6.57 -11.48 -9.70
CA GLY A 115 6.97 -12.85 -9.39
C GLY A 115 5.83 -13.83 -9.53
N VAL A 116 6.12 -15.08 -9.20
CA VAL A 116 5.18 -16.20 -9.27
C VAL A 116 5.23 -16.96 -7.94
N LEU A 117 4.08 -17.34 -7.42
CA LEU A 117 3.97 -18.33 -6.36
C LEU A 117 3.81 -19.70 -7.02
N HIS A 118 4.86 -20.52 -6.94
CA HIS A 118 4.89 -21.90 -7.38
C HIS A 118 4.96 -22.80 -6.15
N ASP A 119 4.02 -23.70 -5.98
CA ASP A 119 3.91 -24.57 -4.77
C ASP A 119 4.03 -23.77 -3.45
N ASN A 120 3.36 -22.63 -3.36
CA ASN A 120 3.40 -21.73 -2.20
C ASN A 120 4.79 -21.10 -1.93
N LYS A 121 5.74 -21.22 -2.85
CA LYS A 121 7.05 -20.56 -2.78
C LYS A 121 7.12 -19.40 -3.76
N PHE A 122 7.56 -18.26 -3.28
CA PHE A 122 7.73 -17.08 -4.14
C PHE A 122 9.02 -17.20 -4.94
N VAL A 123 8.89 -16.98 -6.25
CA VAL A 123 10.00 -16.88 -7.21
C VAL A 123 9.92 -15.55 -7.93
N PHE A 124 11.00 -14.79 -8.01
CA PHE A 124 11.02 -13.56 -8.80
C PHE A 124 10.75 -13.84 -10.28
N ALA A 125 10.15 -12.85 -10.96
CA ALA A 125 9.83 -12.98 -12.38
C ALA A 125 11.09 -13.21 -13.22
N ASP A 126 11.15 -14.35 -13.89
CA ASP A 126 12.16 -14.69 -14.90
C ASP A 126 11.42 -14.98 -16.21
N PRO A 127 11.77 -14.32 -17.34
CA PRO A 127 11.10 -14.54 -18.61
C PRO A 127 11.14 -16.01 -19.10
N GLY A 128 12.14 -16.77 -18.66
CA GLY A 128 12.31 -18.18 -19.00
C GLY A 128 11.51 -19.14 -18.13
N LEU A 129 10.94 -18.67 -17.02
CA LEU A 129 10.16 -19.48 -16.09
C LEU A 129 8.94 -20.08 -16.80
N LYS A 130 8.78 -21.41 -16.72
CA LYS A 130 7.57 -22.08 -17.19
C LYS A 130 6.50 -22.02 -16.12
N LEU A 131 5.31 -21.67 -16.54
CA LEU A 131 4.12 -21.59 -15.71
C LEU A 131 3.43 -22.95 -15.64
N SER A 132 2.83 -23.23 -14.50
CA SER A 132 2.01 -24.44 -14.26
C SER A 132 0.62 -24.05 -13.79
N THR A 133 -0.36 -24.87 -14.13
CA THR A 133 -1.72 -24.72 -13.58
C THR A 133 -1.67 -24.81 -12.06
N GLY A 134 -2.17 -23.79 -11.37
CA GLY A 134 -2.10 -23.65 -9.91
C GLY A 134 -1.08 -22.63 -9.44
N ASP A 135 -0.21 -22.14 -10.33
CA ASP A 135 0.65 -21.02 -10.03
C ASP A 135 -0.17 -19.73 -9.88
N VAL A 136 0.36 -18.80 -9.06
CA VAL A 136 -0.24 -17.48 -8.86
C VAL A 136 0.76 -16.41 -9.24
N LEU A 137 0.41 -15.60 -10.23
CA LEU A 137 1.19 -14.44 -10.64
C LEU A 137 1.03 -13.32 -9.61
N ILE A 138 2.12 -12.67 -9.27
CA ILE A 138 2.13 -11.43 -8.51
C ILE A 138 2.39 -10.29 -9.49
N LEU A 139 1.39 -9.49 -9.73
CA LEU A 139 1.44 -8.33 -10.61
C LEU A 139 1.68 -7.07 -9.78
N ALA A 140 2.59 -6.22 -10.24
CA ALA A 140 2.78 -4.88 -9.71
C ALA A 140 2.27 -3.86 -10.73
N SER A 141 1.50 -2.87 -10.29
CA SER A 141 1.02 -1.77 -11.14
C SER A 141 1.25 -0.43 -10.44
N ILE A 142 1.48 0.62 -11.25
CA ILE A 142 1.63 2.00 -10.78
C ILE A 142 0.37 2.75 -11.15
N THR A 143 -0.16 3.51 -10.17
CA THR A 143 -1.25 4.49 -10.38
C THR A 143 -0.71 5.86 -9.98
N HIS A 144 -0.77 6.79 -10.92
CA HIS A 144 -0.38 8.19 -10.70
C HIS A 144 -1.54 8.97 -10.12
#